data_4e325b2a6655ec24deed91c6f56500c1
#
_entry.id   4e325b2a6655ec24deed91c6f56500c1
#
_cell.length_a   1.000
_cell.length_b   1.000
_cell.length_c   1.000
_cell.angle_alpha   90.00
_cell.angle_beta   90.00
_cell.angle_gamma   90.00
#
_symmetry.space_group_name_H-M   'P 1'
#
loop_
_entity.id
_entity.type
_entity.pdbx_description
1 polymer ?
#
loop_
_entity_poly.entity_id
_entity_poly.type
_entity_poly.pdbx_seq_one_letter_code
_entity_poly.pdbx_strand_id
1 'polypeptide(L)'
;MPQTGSFLAFDTSTDVMSVAVTNGVRVWQHTGPGGAKASTTLIPVILALLADAGLALGDLQAIAFGRGPGSFTGLRTACAVAQGLAFGANGGVGIPVLPIDTLMAVAEEARLQMQSPHITTLLDARMDEMYVQRYSCVAGVLTPLGSCELIRPEHLPLDASTLYAGNVFGVYADRLPAGLNGVTCLPTATAMLRLAPQLAAAGQCVPAAQALPLYVRDKVAQTTAERDAAKSMKLLEANAA
;
A
#
# COMPACT_ATOMS: atom_id res chain seq x y z
N MET A 1 0.19 3.52 22.62
CA MET A 1 1.09 4.66 22.94
C MET A 1 0.57 5.86 22.19
N PRO A 2 0.53 7.08 22.75
CA PRO A 2 0.21 8.26 21.97
C PRO A 2 1.21 8.38 20.82
N GLN A 3 0.70 8.64 19.64
CA GLN A 3 1.54 8.91 18.46
C GLN A 3 2.23 10.26 18.70
N THR A 4 3.54 10.23 18.95
CA THR A 4 4.28 11.47 19.13
C THR A 4 4.63 12.06 17.77
N GLY A 5 3.93 13.12 17.39
CA GLY A 5 4.22 13.90 16.18
C GLY A 5 3.08 14.01 15.20
N SER A 6 3.15 15.05 14.36
CA SER A 6 2.17 15.31 13.32
C SER A 6 2.62 14.65 12.01
N PHE A 7 1.74 13.85 11.41
CA PHE A 7 2.00 13.15 10.15
C PHE A 7 0.78 13.26 9.24
N LEU A 8 1.04 13.35 7.95
CA LEU A 8 0.08 13.08 6.88
C LEU A 8 0.43 11.70 6.30
N ALA A 9 -0.59 10.86 6.05
CA ALA A 9 -0.42 9.59 5.35
C ALA A 9 -1.48 9.43 4.26
N PHE A 10 -1.13 8.81 3.13
CA PHE A 10 -2.08 8.42 2.11
C PHE A 10 -1.60 7.24 1.26
N ASP A 11 -2.57 6.47 0.78
CA ASP A 11 -2.38 5.37 -0.15
C ASP A 11 -3.40 5.45 -1.29
N THR A 12 -2.92 5.19 -2.51
CA THR A 12 -3.73 5.12 -3.73
C THR A 12 -3.38 3.89 -4.56
N SER A 13 -2.76 2.90 -3.93
CA SER A 13 -2.24 1.68 -4.59
C SER A 13 -3.33 0.70 -5.03
N THR A 14 -4.55 0.85 -4.50
CA THR A 14 -5.72 -0.01 -4.79
C THR A 14 -6.86 0.78 -5.43
N ASP A 15 -8.01 0.13 -5.62
CA ASP A 15 -9.24 0.78 -6.08
C ASP A 15 -9.87 1.69 -5.00
N VAL A 16 -9.28 1.72 -3.81
CA VAL A 16 -9.67 2.58 -2.70
C VAL A 16 -8.53 3.54 -2.37
N MET A 17 -8.83 4.83 -2.30
CA MET A 17 -7.95 5.87 -1.79
C MET A 17 -8.16 6.01 -0.29
N SER A 18 -7.08 6.04 0.48
CA SER A 18 -7.10 6.30 1.91
C SER A 18 -6.21 7.48 2.25
N VAL A 19 -6.69 8.42 3.05
CA VAL A 19 -5.95 9.62 3.50
C VAL A 19 -6.18 9.80 4.99
N ALA A 20 -5.15 10.14 5.74
CA ALA A 20 -5.27 10.45 7.16
C ALA A 20 -4.20 11.47 7.61
N VAL A 21 -4.58 12.29 8.57
CA VAL A 21 -3.71 13.28 9.23
C VAL A 21 -3.78 13.05 10.74
N THR A 22 -2.66 13.16 11.42
CA THR A 22 -2.62 13.19 12.88
C THR A 22 -1.83 14.37 13.40
N ASN A 23 -2.26 14.93 14.51
CA ASN A 23 -1.52 15.92 15.30
C ASN A 23 -0.82 15.30 16.52
N GLY A 24 -0.68 13.97 16.53
CA GLY A 24 -0.13 13.21 17.65
C GLY A 24 -1.15 12.82 18.72
N VAL A 25 -2.34 13.44 18.74
CA VAL A 25 -3.42 13.17 19.71
C VAL A 25 -4.67 12.63 19.04
N ARG A 26 -5.08 13.26 17.94
CA ARG A 26 -6.27 12.89 17.16
C ARG A 26 -5.89 12.52 15.75
N VAL A 27 -6.76 11.75 15.11
CA VAL A 27 -6.66 11.35 13.72
C VAL A 27 -7.90 11.83 12.96
N TRP A 28 -7.69 12.47 11.82
CA TRP A 28 -8.70 12.80 10.82
C TRP A 28 -8.43 11.94 9.61
N GLN A 29 -9.49 11.34 9.05
CA GLN A 29 -9.32 10.38 7.96
C GLN A 29 -10.41 10.51 6.91
N HIS A 30 -10.09 10.11 5.70
CA HIS A 30 -11.01 10.01 4.57
C HIS A 30 -10.73 8.76 3.76
N THR A 31 -11.79 8.10 3.32
CA THR A 31 -11.72 6.98 2.38
C THR A 31 -12.61 7.29 1.19
N GLY A 32 -12.10 7.07 -0.01
CA GLY A 32 -12.81 7.38 -1.25
C GLY A 32 -12.38 6.49 -2.42
N PRO A 33 -12.95 6.70 -3.61
CA PRO A 33 -12.56 5.95 -4.80
C PRO A 33 -11.10 6.22 -5.17
N GLY A 34 -10.36 5.13 -5.41
CA GLY A 34 -8.99 5.14 -5.89
C GLY A 34 -8.88 5.18 -7.43
N GLY A 35 -7.79 4.62 -7.97
CA GLY A 35 -7.54 4.57 -9.40
C GLY A 35 -7.45 5.96 -10.03
N ALA A 36 -8.06 6.15 -11.21
CA ALA A 36 -8.02 7.42 -11.94
C ALA A 36 -8.66 8.60 -11.17
N LYS A 37 -9.65 8.32 -10.31
CA LYS A 37 -10.32 9.36 -9.51
C LYS A 37 -9.43 9.93 -8.41
N ALA A 38 -8.49 9.16 -7.88
CA ALA A 38 -7.56 9.64 -6.87
C ALA A 38 -6.76 10.85 -7.32
N SER A 39 -6.37 10.93 -8.60
CA SER A 39 -5.59 12.04 -9.13
C SER A 39 -6.28 13.41 -9.06
N THR A 40 -7.61 13.44 -9.04
CA THR A 40 -8.40 14.68 -8.96
C THR A 40 -8.84 15.02 -7.54
N THR A 41 -8.93 14.03 -6.65
CA THR A 41 -9.53 14.21 -5.31
C THR A 41 -8.51 14.20 -4.18
N LEU A 42 -7.32 13.59 -4.37
CA LEU A 42 -6.33 13.39 -3.30
C LEU A 42 -5.87 14.72 -2.67
N ILE A 43 -5.43 15.69 -3.46
CA ILE A 43 -4.95 16.98 -2.94
C ILE A 43 -6.06 17.77 -2.23
N PRO A 44 -7.27 17.96 -2.80
CA PRO A 44 -8.37 18.59 -2.09
C PRO A 44 -8.70 17.93 -0.74
N VAL A 45 -8.71 16.60 -0.68
CA VAL A 45 -8.96 15.85 0.57
C VAL A 45 -7.85 16.08 1.59
N ILE A 46 -6.58 16.04 1.17
CA ILE A 46 -5.44 16.32 2.05
C ILE A 46 -5.56 17.71 2.66
N LEU A 47 -5.82 18.73 1.84
CA LEU A 47 -5.94 20.11 2.31
C LEU A 47 -7.12 20.31 3.28
N ALA A 48 -8.25 19.65 3.02
CA ALA A 48 -9.39 19.67 3.91
C ALA A 48 -9.06 19.04 5.27
N LEU A 49 -8.43 17.87 5.30
CA LEU A 49 -8.06 17.18 6.55
C LEU A 49 -7.00 17.97 7.35
N LEU A 50 -6.04 18.61 6.68
CA LEU A 50 -5.07 19.50 7.33
C LEU A 50 -5.77 20.70 7.98
N ALA A 51 -6.72 21.34 7.27
CA ALA A 51 -7.50 22.45 7.80
C ALA A 51 -8.33 22.01 9.02
N ASP A 52 -9.00 20.85 8.95
CA ASP A 52 -9.78 20.30 10.07
C ASP A 52 -8.88 19.94 11.28
N ALA A 53 -7.63 19.57 11.03
CA ALA A 53 -6.65 19.30 12.07
C ALA A 53 -5.99 20.57 12.63
N GLY A 54 -6.18 21.71 12.01
CA GLY A 54 -5.52 22.98 12.35
C GLY A 54 -4.02 22.95 12.08
N LEU A 55 -3.57 22.20 11.05
CA LEU A 55 -2.18 22.02 10.70
C LEU A 55 -1.87 22.62 9.32
N ALA A 56 -0.72 23.26 9.21
CA ALA A 56 -0.08 23.54 7.93
C ALA A 56 0.86 22.38 7.51
N LEU A 57 1.22 22.32 6.23
CA LEU A 57 2.20 21.31 5.76
C LEU A 57 3.52 21.37 6.52
N GLY A 58 3.95 22.57 6.90
CA GLY A 58 5.20 22.79 7.64
C GLY A 58 5.19 22.27 9.09
N ASP A 59 4.01 22.00 9.66
CA ASP A 59 3.87 21.46 11.01
C ASP A 59 4.05 19.93 11.05
N LEU A 60 4.10 19.29 9.88
CA LEU A 60 4.27 17.85 9.75
C LEU A 60 5.73 17.44 9.92
N GLN A 61 5.96 16.37 10.65
CA GLN A 61 7.28 15.73 10.76
C GLN A 61 7.68 15.03 9.46
N ALA A 62 6.70 14.41 8.79
CA ALA A 62 6.88 13.80 7.48
C ALA A 62 5.54 13.57 6.78
N ILE A 63 5.60 13.39 5.46
CA ILE A 63 4.49 12.90 4.64
C ILE A 63 4.75 11.42 4.34
N ALA A 64 3.94 10.53 4.91
CA ALA A 64 3.95 9.12 4.61
C ALA A 64 3.10 8.83 3.36
N PHE A 65 3.60 7.97 2.47
CA PHE A 65 2.83 7.55 1.30
C PHE A 65 3.06 6.07 0.99
N GLY A 66 2.02 5.41 0.47
CA GLY A 66 2.12 4.04 -0.02
C GLY A 66 2.97 3.98 -1.29
N ARG A 67 4.19 3.46 -1.17
CA ARG A 67 5.10 3.39 -2.31
C ARG A 67 4.86 2.20 -3.23
N GLY A 68 4.05 1.23 -2.79
CA GLY A 68 3.77 -0.01 -3.52
C GLY A 68 4.14 -1.28 -2.74
N PRO A 69 3.93 -2.43 -3.38
CA PRO A 69 3.40 -2.63 -4.73
C PRO A 69 1.91 -2.33 -4.86
N GLY A 70 1.43 -2.19 -6.09
CA GLY A 70 0.02 -1.92 -6.37
C GLY A 70 -0.23 -1.34 -7.76
N SER A 71 -1.36 -0.66 -7.92
CA SER A 71 -1.76 -0.01 -9.17
C SER A 71 -0.71 1.00 -9.66
N PHE A 72 -0.21 0.80 -10.88
CA PHE A 72 0.83 1.64 -11.48
C PHE A 72 0.49 3.14 -11.50
N THR A 73 -0.74 3.49 -11.87
CA THR A 73 -1.21 4.87 -11.86
C THR A 73 -1.32 5.40 -10.44
N GLY A 74 -1.87 4.60 -9.53
CA GLY A 74 -2.01 4.96 -8.11
C GLY A 74 -0.66 5.26 -7.46
N LEU A 75 0.33 4.38 -7.63
CA LEU A 75 1.67 4.57 -7.06
C LEU A 75 2.34 5.85 -7.53
N ARG A 76 2.21 6.17 -8.82
CA ARG A 76 2.75 7.42 -9.37
C ARG A 76 2.03 8.65 -8.84
N THR A 77 0.70 8.58 -8.71
CA THR A 77 -0.09 9.64 -8.10
C THR A 77 0.35 9.90 -6.67
N ALA A 78 0.44 8.86 -5.83
CA ALA A 78 0.89 9.00 -4.44
C ALA A 78 2.30 9.60 -4.36
N CYS A 79 3.24 9.06 -5.13
CA CYS A 79 4.62 9.52 -5.16
C CYS A 79 4.72 11.01 -5.59
N ALA A 80 4.08 11.39 -6.70
CA ALA A 80 4.14 12.75 -7.21
C ALA A 80 3.49 13.77 -6.25
N VAL A 81 2.37 13.40 -5.62
CA VAL A 81 1.71 14.25 -4.61
C VAL A 81 2.58 14.38 -3.36
N ALA A 82 3.18 13.28 -2.86
CA ALA A 82 4.10 13.33 -1.73
C ALA A 82 5.29 14.25 -2.01
N GLN A 83 5.92 14.11 -3.19
CA GLN A 83 7.02 14.97 -3.63
C GLN A 83 6.60 16.45 -3.69
N GLY A 84 5.49 16.74 -4.40
CA GLY A 84 5.03 18.12 -4.61
C GLY A 84 4.68 18.84 -3.30
N LEU A 85 3.94 18.17 -2.40
CA LEU A 85 3.59 18.73 -1.10
C LEU A 85 4.82 18.90 -0.19
N ALA A 86 5.71 17.92 -0.19
CA ALA A 86 6.93 17.98 0.61
C ALA A 86 7.87 19.11 0.15
N PHE A 87 8.07 19.28 -1.16
CA PHE A 87 8.87 20.40 -1.70
C PHE A 87 8.23 21.77 -1.44
N GLY A 88 6.90 21.88 -1.52
CA GLY A 88 6.17 23.14 -1.30
C GLY A 88 6.05 23.55 0.17
N ALA A 89 6.38 22.66 1.11
CA ALA A 89 6.26 22.94 2.52
C ALA A 89 7.33 23.97 3.00
N ASN A 90 7.03 24.67 4.10
CA ASN A 90 7.97 25.62 4.75
C ASN A 90 8.54 26.69 3.79
N GLY A 91 7.70 27.21 2.90
CA GLY A 91 8.16 28.25 1.95
C GLY A 91 9.21 27.75 0.95
N GLY A 92 9.21 26.47 0.62
CA GLY A 92 10.15 25.83 -0.30
C GLY A 92 11.41 25.21 0.36
N VAL A 93 11.52 25.28 1.70
CA VAL A 93 12.58 24.54 2.43
C VAL A 93 12.32 23.05 2.39
N GLY A 94 11.03 22.67 2.39
CA GLY A 94 10.61 21.28 2.30
C GLY A 94 10.51 20.57 3.65
N ILE A 95 9.89 19.39 3.61
CA ILE A 95 9.82 18.43 4.72
C ILE A 95 10.16 17.03 4.19
N PRO A 96 10.58 16.10 5.07
CA PRO A 96 10.88 14.74 4.63
C PRO A 96 9.62 13.97 4.22
N VAL A 97 9.80 12.95 3.39
CA VAL A 97 8.78 11.96 3.05
C VAL A 97 9.15 10.61 3.64
N LEU A 98 8.14 9.81 3.94
CA LEU A 98 8.28 8.47 4.50
C LEU A 98 7.62 7.45 3.55
N PRO A 99 8.39 6.80 2.66
CA PRO A 99 7.87 5.75 1.81
C PRO A 99 7.53 4.51 2.65
N ILE A 100 6.26 4.07 2.63
CA ILE A 100 5.81 2.87 3.34
C ILE A 100 5.39 1.82 2.33
N ASP A 101 5.84 0.57 2.52
CA ASP A 101 5.40 -0.53 1.68
C ASP A 101 3.90 -0.76 1.88
N THR A 102 3.16 -0.81 0.77
CA THR A 102 1.70 -1.02 0.80
C THR A 102 1.33 -2.30 1.54
N LEU A 103 2.08 -3.39 1.33
CA LEU A 103 1.85 -4.65 2.03
C LEU A 103 2.12 -4.55 3.53
N MET A 104 3.05 -3.70 3.98
CA MET A 104 3.26 -3.43 5.41
C MET A 104 2.06 -2.71 6.02
N ALA A 105 1.43 -1.79 5.31
CA ALA A 105 0.20 -1.13 5.77
C ALA A 105 -0.97 -2.14 5.87
N VAL A 106 -1.07 -3.11 4.95
CA VAL A 106 -2.04 -4.22 5.04
C VAL A 106 -1.74 -5.10 6.26
N ALA A 107 -0.47 -5.43 6.51
CA ALA A 107 -0.07 -6.23 7.67
C ALA A 107 -0.42 -5.51 9.00
N GLU A 108 -0.19 -4.20 9.08
CA GLU A 108 -0.53 -3.40 10.26
C GLU A 108 -2.04 -3.35 10.51
N GLU A 109 -2.85 -3.26 9.46
CA GLU A 109 -4.30 -3.29 9.56
C GLU A 109 -4.78 -4.66 10.08
N ALA A 110 -4.26 -5.75 9.53
CA ALA A 110 -4.56 -7.11 9.96
C ALA A 110 -4.10 -7.38 11.41
N ARG A 111 -2.92 -6.90 11.78
CA ARG A 111 -2.37 -7.02 13.14
C ARG A 111 -3.30 -6.42 14.19
N LEU A 112 -3.86 -5.25 13.88
CA LEU A 112 -4.77 -4.58 14.79
C LEU A 112 -6.08 -5.37 15.00
N GLN A 113 -6.57 -6.02 13.92
CA GLN A 113 -7.82 -6.77 13.95
C GLN A 113 -7.67 -8.15 14.63
N MET A 114 -6.59 -8.88 14.37
CA MET A 114 -6.47 -10.30 14.67
C MET A 114 -5.30 -10.70 15.59
N GLN A 115 -4.38 -9.78 15.87
CA GLN A 115 -3.23 -9.98 16.79
C GLN A 115 -2.38 -11.24 16.50
N SER A 116 -2.23 -11.60 15.22
CA SER A 116 -1.42 -12.76 14.82
C SER A 116 0.09 -12.48 14.88
N PRO A 117 0.95 -13.43 15.31
CA PRO A 117 2.39 -13.27 15.30
C PRO A 117 3.00 -13.39 13.90
N HIS A 118 2.30 -14.04 12.96
CA HIS A 118 2.71 -14.20 11.58
C HIS A 118 1.59 -13.76 10.65
N ILE A 119 1.91 -12.89 9.70
CA ILE A 119 0.96 -12.32 8.75
C ILE A 119 1.55 -12.47 7.34
N THR A 120 0.78 -13.06 6.45
CA THR A 120 1.07 -13.10 5.01
C THR A 120 0.09 -12.17 4.30
N THR A 121 0.61 -11.10 3.72
CA THR A 121 -0.20 -10.11 3.03
C THR A 121 -0.31 -10.41 1.55
N LEU A 122 -1.50 -10.21 0.98
CA LEU A 122 -1.88 -10.59 -0.36
C LEU A 122 -2.60 -9.43 -1.04
N LEU A 123 -2.02 -8.86 -2.10
CA LEU A 123 -2.72 -7.88 -2.92
C LEU A 123 -2.86 -8.35 -4.37
N ASP A 124 -4.03 -8.12 -4.94
CA ASP A 124 -4.29 -8.39 -6.36
C ASP A 124 -3.30 -7.59 -7.23
N ALA A 125 -2.48 -8.30 -7.98
CA ALA A 125 -1.51 -7.73 -8.91
C ALA A 125 -2.06 -7.66 -10.34
N ARG A 126 -3.32 -8.01 -10.56
CA ARG A 126 -3.93 -8.22 -11.87
C ARG A 126 -3.23 -9.33 -12.66
N MET A 127 -3.72 -9.66 -13.85
CA MET A 127 -3.14 -10.66 -14.75
C MET A 127 -2.96 -12.04 -14.10
N ASP A 128 -3.92 -12.43 -13.26
CA ASP A 128 -3.95 -13.72 -12.55
C ASP A 128 -2.78 -13.92 -11.56
N GLU A 129 -2.25 -12.83 -10.99
CA GLU A 129 -1.15 -12.86 -10.03
C GLU A 129 -1.46 -12.02 -8.79
N MET A 130 -0.73 -12.30 -7.71
CA MET A 130 -0.83 -11.62 -6.43
C MET A 130 0.57 -11.18 -5.97
N TYR A 131 0.65 -9.97 -5.38
CA TYR A 131 1.79 -9.58 -4.56
C TYR A 131 1.67 -10.25 -3.20
N VAL A 132 2.75 -10.88 -2.76
CA VAL A 132 2.81 -11.62 -1.49
C VAL A 132 4.01 -11.16 -0.68
N GLN A 133 3.78 -10.84 0.59
CA GLN A 133 4.86 -10.52 1.54
C GLN A 133 4.52 -11.09 2.90
N ARG A 134 5.49 -11.76 3.51
CA ARG A 134 5.37 -12.30 4.87
C ARG A 134 5.96 -11.36 5.90
N TYR A 135 5.32 -11.32 7.07
CA TYR A 135 5.75 -10.52 8.21
C TYR A 135 5.73 -11.35 9.49
N SER A 136 6.71 -11.11 10.36
CA SER A 136 6.60 -11.47 11.79
C SER A 136 6.18 -10.24 12.58
N CYS A 137 5.39 -10.46 13.63
CA CYS A 137 4.96 -9.43 14.56
C CYS A 137 5.41 -9.78 15.98
N VAL A 138 6.42 -9.09 16.47
CA VAL A 138 6.96 -9.30 17.83
C VAL A 138 6.87 -8.00 18.60
N ALA A 139 6.21 -8.01 19.75
CA ALA A 139 5.97 -6.84 20.58
C ALA A 139 5.36 -5.63 19.82
N GLY A 140 4.51 -5.91 18.85
CA GLY A 140 3.86 -4.89 18.01
C GLY A 140 4.72 -4.33 16.88
N VAL A 141 5.92 -4.86 16.69
CA VAL A 141 6.84 -4.48 15.59
C VAL A 141 6.68 -5.46 14.45
N LEU A 142 6.33 -4.94 13.27
CA LEU A 142 6.27 -5.71 12.04
C LEU A 142 7.65 -5.75 11.37
N THR A 143 8.13 -6.96 11.10
CA THR A 143 9.39 -7.21 10.39
C THR A 143 9.11 -8.03 9.14
N PRO A 144 9.49 -7.56 7.93
CA PRO A 144 9.32 -8.33 6.71
C PRO A 144 10.24 -9.56 6.72
N LEU A 145 9.71 -10.69 6.25
CA LEU A 145 10.42 -11.96 6.10
C LEU A 145 10.66 -12.20 4.61
N GLY A 146 11.85 -11.89 4.15
CA GLY A 146 12.22 -11.96 2.74
C GLY A 146 11.73 -10.76 1.91
N SER A 147 11.76 -10.89 0.59
CA SER A 147 11.29 -9.89 -0.38
C SER A 147 9.83 -10.10 -0.74
N CYS A 148 9.20 -9.09 -1.31
CA CYS A 148 7.89 -9.21 -1.92
C CYS A 148 7.99 -10.10 -3.17
N GLU A 149 7.08 -11.06 -3.28
CA GLU A 149 6.98 -12.01 -4.39
C GLU A 149 5.74 -11.72 -5.24
N LEU A 150 5.80 -12.12 -6.51
CA LEU A 150 4.66 -12.12 -7.43
C LEU A 150 4.35 -13.58 -7.79
N ILE A 151 3.18 -14.07 -7.36
CA ILE A 151 2.80 -15.48 -7.57
C ILE A 151 1.35 -15.58 -8.07
N ARG A 152 1.03 -16.73 -8.68
CA ARG A 152 -0.36 -17.10 -8.99
C ARG A 152 -1.08 -17.62 -7.75
N PRO A 153 -2.42 -17.44 -7.64
CA PRO A 153 -3.20 -17.90 -6.49
C PRO A 153 -2.98 -19.38 -6.14
N GLU A 154 -2.87 -20.24 -7.15
CA GLU A 154 -2.70 -21.70 -7.00
C GLU A 154 -1.34 -22.08 -6.38
N HIS A 155 -0.37 -21.19 -6.47
CA HIS A 155 0.98 -21.40 -5.94
C HIS A 155 1.17 -20.83 -4.53
N LEU A 156 0.12 -20.28 -3.92
CA LEU A 156 0.20 -19.77 -2.54
C LEU A 156 0.43 -20.92 -1.56
N PRO A 157 1.55 -20.94 -0.83
CA PRO A 157 1.77 -21.97 0.20
C PRO A 157 0.74 -21.84 1.32
N LEU A 158 0.11 -22.96 1.70
CA LEU A 158 -0.76 -23.01 2.86
C LEU A 158 0.08 -23.21 4.13
N ASP A 159 0.01 -22.23 5.03
CA ASP A 159 0.60 -22.30 6.36
C ASP A 159 -0.48 -21.96 7.40
N ALA A 160 -0.88 -22.96 8.19
CA ALA A 160 -1.91 -22.81 9.20
C ALA A 160 -1.50 -21.90 10.38
N SER A 161 -0.21 -21.59 10.52
CA SER A 161 0.31 -20.73 11.60
C SER A 161 0.26 -19.24 11.26
N THR A 162 -0.06 -18.87 10.00
CA THR A 162 -0.10 -17.48 9.55
C THR A 162 -1.54 -16.99 9.34
N LEU A 163 -1.74 -15.70 9.55
CA LEU A 163 -2.94 -14.99 9.12
C LEU A 163 -2.71 -14.46 7.70
N TYR A 164 -3.60 -14.79 6.78
CA TYR A 164 -3.58 -14.23 5.44
C TYR A 164 -4.45 -12.98 5.39
N ALA A 165 -3.91 -11.86 4.90
CA ALA A 165 -4.60 -10.58 4.90
C ALA A 165 -4.46 -9.88 3.55
N GLY A 166 -5.56 -9.37 3.01
CA GLY A 166 -5.51 -8.63 1.74
C GLY A 166 -6.85 -8.54 1.02
N ASN A 167 -6.81 -8.23 -0.28
CA ASN A 167 -8.01 -8.03 -1.10
C ASN A 167 -8.27 -9.14 -2.12
N VAL A 168 -7.57 -10.25 -2.02
CA VAL A 168 -7.58 -11.33 -3.04
C VAL A 168 -8.72 -12.33 -2.86
N PHE A 169 -9.32 -12.43 -1.67
CA PHE A 169 -10.26 -13.49 -1.31
C PHE A 169 -11.54 -13.49 -2.14
N GLY A 170 -12.05 -12.32 -2.54
CA GLY A 170 -13.18 -12.23 -3.45
C GLY A 170 -12.81 -12.39 -4.93
N VAL A 171 -11.58 -12.03 -5.30
CA VAL A 171 -11.11 -12.05 -6.69
C VAL A 171 -10.71 -13.46 -7.12
N TYR A 172 -10.07 -14.21 -6.22
CA TYR A 172 -9.48 -15.52 -6.50
C TYR A 172 -10.05 -16.65 -5.60
N ALA A 173 -11.27 -16.50 -5.10
CA ALA A 173 -11.89 -17.42 -4.12
C ALA A 173 -11.73 -18.91 -4.50
N ASP A 174 -12.02 -19.26 -5.75
CA ASP A 174 -12.00 -20.66 -6.25
C ASP A 174 -10.59 -21.16 -6.60
N ARG A 175 -9.59 -20.28 -6.55
CA ARG A 175 -8.19 -20.56 -6.96
C ARG A 175 -7.23 -20.55 -5.78
N LEU A 176 -7.63 -20.00 -4.66
CA LEU A 176 -6.85 -20.02 -3.43
C LEU A 176 -6.93 -21.38 -2.75
N PRO A 177 -5.86 -21.82 -2.06
CA PRO A 177 -5.90 -23.05 -1.27
C PRO A 177 -7.06 -23.05 -0.27
N ALA A 178 -7.78 -24.16 -0.15
CA ALA A 178 -8.85 -24.33 0.83
C ALA A 178 -8.31 -24.29 2.26
N GLY A 179 -9.08 -23.70 3.19
CA GLY A 179 -8.72 -23.66 4.62
C GLY A 179 -7.78 -22.51 5.00
N LEU A 180 -7.59 -21.51 4.14
CA LEU A 180 -6.86 -20.29 4.49
C LEU A 180 -7.53 -19.56 5.68
N ASN A 181 -6.76 -19.22 6.70
CA ASN A 181 -7.17 -18.29 7.75
C ASN A 181 -7.04 -16.86 7.23
N GLY A 182 -8.06 -16.38 6.51
CA GLY A 182 -8.00 -15.15 5.73
C GLY A 182 -8.88 -14.02 6.26
N VAL A 183 -8.38 -12.79 6.21
CA VAL A 183 -9.13 -11.56 6.50
C VAL A 183 -8.99 -10.55 5.37
N THR A 184 -10.12 -9.97 4.96
CA THR A 184 -10.09 -8.91 3.93
C THR A 184 -9.58 -7.61 4.56
N CYS A 185 -8.42 -7.15 4.09
CA CYS A 185 -7.80 -5.90 4.50
C CYS A 185 -7.30 -5.12 3.28
N LEU A 186 -7.34 -3.80 3.40
CA LEU A 186 -6.76 -2.86 2.43
C LEU A 186 -5.66 -2.05 3.12
N PRO A 187 -4.72 -1.47 2.37
CA PRO A 187 -3.78 -0.51 2.92
C PRO A 187 -4.56 0.74 3.34
N THR A 188 -4.50 1.08 4.62
CA THR A 188 -5.14 2.28 5.14
C THR A 188 -4.11 3.32 5.54
N ALA A 189 -4.44 4.60 5.34
CA ALA A 189 -3.61 5.70 5.81
C ALA A 189 -3.49 5.70 7.34
N THR A 190 -4.50 5.22 8.06
CA THR A 190 -4.45 5.08 9.52
C THR A 190 -3.46 4.01 9.96
N ALA A 191 -3.33 2.89 9.23
CA ALA A 191 -2.28 1.91 9.45
C ALA A 191 -0.89 2.54 9.24
N MET A 192 -0.74 3.31 8.17
CA MET A 192 0.51 4.02 7.90
C MET A 192 0.85 5.04 8.99
N LEU A 193 -0.13 5.77 9.53
CA LEU A 193 0.08 6.67 10.67
C LEU A 193 0.56 5.93 11.93
N ARG A 194 0.09 4.70 12.16
CA ARG A 194 0.57 3.87 13.30
C ARG A 194 2.02 3.43 13.11
N LEU A 195 2.43 3.15 11.88
CA LEU A 195 3.81 2.77 11.52
C LEU A 195 4.76 3.97 11.50
N ALA A 196 4.28 5.15 11.12
CA ALA A 196 5.10 6.31 10.82
C ALA A 196 6.07 6.73 11.94
N PRO A 197 5.67 6.82 13.22
CA PRO A 197 6.60 7.23 14.28
C PRO A 197 7.79 6.30 14.42
N GLN A 198 7.57 4.97 14.36
CA GLN A 198 8.62 3.98 14.48
C GLN A 198 9.55 4.00 13.27
N LEU A 199 9.01 4.05 12.06
CA LEU A 199 9.78 4.08 10.82
C LEU A 199 10.59 5.37 10.69
N ALA A 200 10.02 6.52 11.09
CA ALA A 200 10.72 7.79 11.13
C ALA A 200 11.86 7.77 12.15
N ALA A 201 11.63 7.24 13.35
CA ALA A 201 12.68 7.08 14.37
C ALA A 201 13.79 6.10 13.93
N ALA A 202 13.46 5.13 13.07
CA ALA A 202 14.43 4.23 12.45
C ALA A 202 15.20 4.88 11.27
N GLY A 203 14.99 6.18 10.99
CA GLY A 203 15.70 6.91 9.93
C GLY A 203 15.23 6.59 8.51
N GLN A 204 14.00 6.09 8.33
CA GLN A 204 13.49 5.73 7.01
C GLN A 204 12.88 6.90 6.23
N CYS A 205 12.87 8.09 6.83
CA CYS A 205 12.51 9.31 6.09
C CYS A 205 13.58 9.65 5.07
N VAL A 206 13.15 10.08 3.89
CA VAL A 206 14.03 10.48 2.79
C VAL A 206 13.67 11.89 2.29
N PRO A 207 14.61 12.60 1.64
CA PRO A 207 14.27 13.83 0.93
C PRO A 207 13.19 13.58 -0.14
N ALA A 208 12.33 14.56 -0.41
CA ALA A 208 11.26 14.46 -1.39
C ALA A 208 11.76 13.96 -2.78
N ALA A 209 12.94 14.40 -3.22
CA ALA A 209 13.54 13.97 -4.48
C ALA A 209 13.86 12.46 -4.54
N GLN A 210 13.96 11.79 -3.39
CA GLN A 210 14.23 10.36 -3.28
C GLN A 210 12.95 9.53 -3.05
N ALA A 211 11.79 10.16 -2.99
CA ALA A 211 10.51 9.46 -2.95
C ALA A 211 10.29 8.75 -4.29
N LEU A 212 10.33 7.43 -4.29
CA LEU A 212 10.16 6.62 -5.51
C LEU A 212 9.11 5.52 -5.27
N PRO A 213 8.31 5.18 -6.29
CA PRO A 213 7.41 4.04 -6.21
C PRO A 213 8.21 2.73 -6.26
N LEU A 214 7.69 1.69 -5.60
CA LEU A 214 8.23 0.33 -5.64
C LEU A 214 7.49 -0.48 -6.72
N TYR A 215 8.21 -0.84 -7.77
CA TYR A 215 7.72 -1.74 -8.80
C TYR A 215 8.30 -3.13 -8.56
N VAL A 216 7.42 -4.11 -8.31
CA VAL A 216 7.81 -5.53 -8.13
C VAL A 216 7.71 -6.29 -9.44
N ARG A 217 6.79 -5.89 -10.32
CA ARG A 217 6.65 -6.49 -11.64
C ARG A 217 7.60 -5.81 -12.63
N ASP A 218 8.59 -6.55 -13.14
CA ASP A 218 9.57 -6.03 -14.10
C ASP A 218 8.97 -5.75 -15.48
N LYS A 219 7.94 -6.50 -15.88
CA LYS A 219 7.33 -6.42 -17.21
C LYS A 219 5.85 -6.08 -17.11
N VAL A 220 5.50 -4.80 -17.32
CA VAL A 220 4.14 -4.27 -17.16
C VAL A 220 3.29 -4.40 -18.44
N ALA A 221 3.91 -4.63 -19.60
CA ALA A 221 3.22 -4.75 -20.88
C ALA A 221 3.79 -5.89 -21.72
N GLN A 222 2.91 -6.71 -22.29
CA GLN A 222 3.26 -7.64 -23.34
C GLN A 222 3.58 -6.85 -24.61
N THR A 223 4.64 -7.24 -25.31
CA THR A 223 4.89 -6.77 -26.66
C THR A 223 3.75 -7.21 -27.60
N THR A 224 3.62 -6.57 -28.74
CA THR A 224 2.60 -6.95 -29.74
C THR A 224 2.77 -8.42 -30.14
N ALA A 225 4.01 -8.89 -30.32
CA ALA A 225 4.32 -10.29 -30.66
C ALA A 225 3.89 -11.27 -29.57
N GLU A 226 4.08 -10.95 -28.29
CA GLU A 226 3.64 -11.78 -27.17
C GLU A 226 2.12 -11.83 -27.03
N ARG A 227 1.41 -10.71 -27.30
CA ARG A 227 -0.06 -10.66 -27.34
C ARG A 227 -0.61 -11.53 -28.46
N ASP A 228 -0.01 -11.47 -29.63
CA ASP A 228 -0.42 -12.24 -30.80
C ASP A 228 -0.16 -13.74 -30.58
N ALA A 229 0.97 -14.11 -29.98
CA ALA A 229 1.27 -15.49 -29.59
C ALA A 229 0.26 -16.02 -28.55
N ALA A 230 -0.07 -15.23 -27.52
CA ALA A 230 -1.07 -15.62 -26.51
C ALA A 230 -2.48 -15.76 -27.09
N LYS A 231 -2.88 -14.90 -28.05
CA LYS A 231 -4.16 -15.06 -28.78
C LYS A 231 -4.19 -16.33 -29.63
N SER A 232 -3.08 -16.64 -30.31
CA SER A 232 -2.98 -17.86 -31.14
C SER A 232 -3.07 -19.12 -30.30
N MET A 233 -2.44 -19.16 -29.13
CA MET A 233 -2.56 -20.28 -28.19
C MET A 233 -3.99 -20.48 -27.68
N LYS A 234 -4.67 -19.42 -27.26
CA LYS A 234 -6.08 -19.48 -26.81
C LYS A 234 -7.02 -19.98 -27.91
N LEU A 235 -6.78 -19.61 -29.17
CA LEU A 235 -7.55 -20.09 -30.32
C LEU A 235 -7.31 -21.57 -30.60
N LEU A 236 -6.09 -22.07 -30.42
CA LEU A 236 -5.74 -23.50 -30.57
C LEU A 236 -6.40 -24.33 -29.45
N GLU A 237 -6.39 -23.86 -28.21
CA GLU A 237 -7.04 -24.53 -27.09
C GLU A 237 -8.57 -24.57 -27.25
N ALA A 238 -9.18 -23.47 -27.73
CA ALA A 238 -10.63 -23.42 -28.00
C ALA A 238 -11.09 -24.32 -29.17
N ASN A 239 -10.20 -24.62 -30.12
CA ASN A 239 -10.49 -25.51 -31.25
C ASN A 239 -10.19 -27.00 -30.94
N ALA A 240 -9.55 -27.29 -29.79
CA ALA A 240 -9.22 -28.64 -29.36
C ALA A 240 -10.20 -29.21 -28.29
N ALA A 241 -11.14 -28.38 -27.83
CA ALA A 241 -12.20 -28.75 -26.88
C ALA A 241 -13.55 -28.91 -27.58
#